data_7869778846afe8d3fed730980d45b979
#
_entry.id   7869778846afe8d3fed730980d45b979
#
_cell.length_a   1.000
_cell.length_b   1.000
_cell.length_c   1.000
_cell.angle_alpha   90.00
_cell.angle_beta   90.00
_cell.angle_gamma   90.00
#
_symmetry.space_group_name_H-M   'P 1'
#
loop_
_entity.id
_entity.type
_entity.pdbx_description
1 polymer ?
#
loop_
_entity_poly.entity_id
_entity_poly.type
_entity_poly.pdbx_seq_one_letter_code
_entity_poly.pdbx_strand_id
1 'polypeptide(L)'
;AHVADSILGGRVTSHMEARYGRVRMRFVDRTPAELGIRGRGFGLAQDDLFSELASQAGLESAWVHRADVRQEFSAPMDLGPVRVAPFLVGRVTAWDDDFSRLSPEQTESVRIWGGLGVRASTRVQRVFDGVRSMLLDLDRLRWTIEPSVTAMYSEADIDQREVPEFDSSVESLATGATVELGLRNVFQTHRGGPGRSRSVDVLRLDTRLVTGSGDLYRESVVPRFIGWRPELSQAGDHVRQTAAWRVSDSVAMTAEGVYDLDEDLLARSAFGVSVTHSPLLRTYLEYRRLDASENELLELGWQYRLSPTYSVLVRPTWDLKTDDFRAVNLTVTRRFPDVN
;
A
#
# COMPACT_ATOMS: atom_id res chain seq x y z
N ALA A 1 0.82 -10.44 16.27
CA ALA A 1 -0.02 -9.68 17.21
C ALA A 1 0.15 -8.20 16.94
N HIS A 2 -0.91 -7.42 17.10
CA HIS A 2 -0.89 -5.96 17.01
C HIS A 2 -1.50 -5.43 18.31
N VAL A 3 -0.77 -4.54 18.98
CA VAL A 3 -1.23 -3.88 20.22
C VAL A 3 -0.99 -2.38 20.07
N ALA A 4 -2.02 -1.58 20.29
CA ALA A 4 -1.91 -0.13 20.36
C ALA A 4 -2.46 0.33 21.71
N ASP A 5 -1.70 1.14 22.42
CA ASP A 5 -2.09 1.65 23.74
C ASP A 5 -1.67 3.12 23.88
N SER A 6 -2.37 3.81 24.77
CA SER A 6 -2.07 5.19 25.13
C SER A 6 -1.37 5.21 26.48
N ILE A 7 -0.16 5.71 26.52
CA ILE A 7 0.69 5.76 27.72
C ILE A 7 0.93 7.22 28.15
N LEU A 8 1.53 7.41 29.32
CA LEU A 8 1.85 8.74 29.88
C LEU A 8 0.63 9.69 29.96
N GLY A 9 -0.52 9.14 30.37
CA GLY A 9 -1.75 9.93 30.50
C GLY A 9 -2.34 10.40 29.16
N GLY A 10 -2.17 9.62 28.09
CA GLY A 10 -2.71 9.93 26.77
C GLY A 10 -1.79 10.78 25.88
N ARG A 11 -0.60 11.13 26.35
CA ARG A 11 0.34 11.99 25.61
C ARG A 11 1.17 11.24 24.59
N VAL A 12 1.36 9.93 24.77
CA VAL A 12 2.14 9.08 23.87
C VAL A 12 1.29 7.88 23.49
N THR A 13 1.28 7.56 22.21
CA THR A 13 0.70 6.33 21.68
C THR A 13 1.83 5.33 21.43
N SER A 14 1.69 4.14 21.98
CA SER A 14 2.56 2.99 21.74
C SER A 14 1.87 2.06 20.77
N HIS A 15 2.56 1.64 19.72
CA HIS A 15 2.06 0.66 18.75
C HIS A 15 3.10 -0.44 18.57
N MET A 16 2.74 -1.67 18.91
CA MET A 16 3.60 -2.85 18.82
C MET A 16 3.03 -3.86 17.83
N GLU A 17 3.91 -4.38 17.00
CA GLU A 17 3.63 -5.53 16.12
C GLU A 17 4.63 -6.63 16.42
N ALA A 18 4.16 -7.85 16.55
CA ALA A 18 5.00 -9.03 16.69
C ALA A 18 4.53 -10.13 15.76
N ARG A 19 5.45 -10.74 15.03
CA ARG A 19 5.21 -11.82 14.09
C ARG A 19 6.23 -12.93 14.32
N TYR A 20 5.77 -14.15 14.21
CA TYR A 20 6.61 -15.33 14.15
C TYR A 20 6.07 -16.25 13.08
N GLY A 21 6.94 -16.84 12.30
CA GLY A 21 6.52 -17.75 11.23
C GLY A 21 7.68 -18.51 10.61
N ARG A 22 7.33 -19.50 9.84
CA ARG A 22 8.23 -20.24 9.00
C ARG A 22 7.99 -19.81 7.56
N VAL A 23 9.01 -19.27 6.92
CA VAL A 23 8.96 -18.67 5.59
C VAL A 23 9.81 -19.48 4.61
N ARG A 24 9.47 -19.41 3.34
CA ARG A 24 10.22 -20.06 2.29
C ARG A 24 10.08 -19.28 1.00
N MET A 25 11.18 -18.97 0.35
CA MET A 25 11.17 -18.49 -1.02
C MET A 25 10.86 -19.63 -1.99
N ARG A 26 10.01 -19.35 -2.96
CA ARG A 26 9.82 -20.22 -4.13
C ARG A 26 10.27 -19.44 -5.35
N PHE A 27 11.30 -19.93 -5.99
CA PHE A 27 11.77 -19.36 -7.24
C PHE A 27 10.94 -19.86 -8.41
N VAL A 28 10.75 -18.98 -9.38
CA VAL A 28 10.00 -19.29 -10.59
C VAL A 28 10.91 -20.03 -11.57
N ASP A 29 10.52 -21.25 -11.96
CA ASP A 29 11.20 -22.09 -12.97
C ASP A 29 10.63 -21.80 -14.37
N ARG A 30 10.52 -20.53 -14.73
CA ARG A 30 10.14 -20.08 -16.06
C ARG A 30 10.91 -18.81 -16.38
N THR A 31 11.28 -18.66 -17.65
CA THR A 31 11.94 -17.44 -18.11
C THR A 31 10.95 -16.27 -18.19
N PRO A 32 11.41 -15.02 -18.15
CA PRO A 32 10.58 -13.85 -18.43
C PRO A 32 9.82 -13.95 -19.76
N ALA A 33 10.46 -14.51 -20.80
CA ALA A 33 9.83 -14.73 -22.10
C ALA A 33 8.63 -15.68 -22.01
N GLU A 34 8.77 -16.81 -21.31
CA GLU A 34 7.67 -17.78 -21.08
C GLU A 34 6.53 -17.21 -20.21
N LEU A 35 6.85 -16.26 -19.34
CA LEU A 35 5.86 -15.58 -18.50
C LEU A 35 5.21 -14.40 -19.21
N GLY A 36 5.69 -14.00 -20.38
CA GLY A 36 5.22 -12.83 -21.10
C GLY A 36 5.49 -11.51 -20.37
N ILE A 37 6.54 -11.47 -19.54
CA ILE A 37 6.94 -10.29 -18.78
C ILE A 37 8.30 -9.76 -19.26
N ARG A 38 8.59 -8.49 -18.94
CA ARG A 38 9.88 -7.87 -19.25
C ARG A 38 10.92 -8.26 -18.19
N GLY A 39 11.90 -9.11 -18.56
CA GLY A 39 12.97 -9.57 -17.66
C GLY A 39 13.80 -8.42 -17.07
N ARG A 40 14.05 -7.37 -17.88
CA ARG A 40 14.82 -6.18 -17.46
C ARG A 40 14.29 -5.56 -16.17
N GLY A 41 12.99 -5.56 -15.97
CA GLY A 41 12.37 -5.04 -14.77
C GLY A 41 12.70 -5.85 -13.51
N PHE A 42 13.27 -7.05 -13.64
CA PHE A 42 13.72 -7.93 -12.54
C PHE A 42 15.24 -8.12 -12.56
N GLY A 43 15.97 -7.29 -13.32
CA GLY A 43 17.41 -7.47 -13.53
C GLY A 43 17.76 -8.74 -14.30
N LEU A 44 16.83 -9.30 -15.11
CA LEU A 44 16.98 -10.56 -15.82
C LEU A 44 17.02 -10.32 -17.35
N ALA A 45 17.80 -11.14 -18.08
CA ALA A 45 17.59 -11.28 -19.51
C ALA A 45 16.29 -12.06 -19.77
N GLN A 46 15.76 -11.97 -21.04
CA GLN A 46 14.47 -12.61 -21.35
C GLN A 46 14.51 -14.15 -21.24
N ASP A 47 15.68 -14.74 -21.42
CA ASP A 47 15.90 -16.19 -21.39
C ASP A 47 16.51 -16.70 -20.09
N ASP A 48 16.75 -15.84 -19.09
CA ASP A 48 17.30 -16.22 -17.81
C ASP A 48 16.26 -16.97 -16.96
N LEU A 49 16.72 -18.00 -16.24
CA LEU A 49 15.93 -18.64 -15.18
C LEU A 49 16.27 -18.01 -13.84
N PHE A 50 15.31 -17.39 -13.19
CA PHE A 50 15.51 -16.77 -11.87
C PHE A 50 15.98 -17.79 -10.83
N SER A 51 15.48 -19.03 -10.86
CA SER A 51 15.89 -20.12 -9.99
C SER A 51 17.37 -20.48 -10.12
N GLU A 52 17.91 -20.45 -11.35
CA GLU A 52 19.32 -20.72 -11.60
C GLU A 52 20.22 -19.59 -11.09
N LEU A 53 19.86 -18.34 -11.38
CA LEU A 53 20.59 -17.16 -10.92
C LEU A 53 20.57 -17.06 -9.39
N ALA A 54 19.42 -17.30 -8.77
CA ALA A 54 19.29 -17.33 -7.33
C ALA A 54 20.18 -18.43 -6.70
N SER A 55 20.19 -19.62 -7.29
CA SER A 55 21.06 -20.71 -6.84
C SER A 55 22.56 -20.37 -7.01
N GLN A 56 22.94 -19.74 -8.12
CA GLN A 56 24.32 -19.27 -8.35
C GLN A 56 24.72 -18.19 -7.32
N ALA A 57 23.79 -17.33 -6.91
CA ALA A 57 23.99 -16.34 -5.86
C ALA A 57 23.94 -16.94 -4.44
N GLY A 58 23.77 -18.28 -4.30
CA GLY A 58 23.73 -18.95 -2.99
C GLY A 58 22.36 -18.93 -2.31
N LEU A 59 21.31 -18.42 -2.97
CA LEU A 59 19.96 -18.48 -2.45
C LEU A 59 19.37 -19.88 -2.62
N GLU A 60 19.02 -20.53 -1.53
CA GLU A 60 18.34 -21.82 -1.54
C GLU A 60 16.84 -21.65 -1.20
N SER A 61 16.00 -22.47 -1.85
CA SER A 61 14.58 -22.56 -1.50
C SER A 61 14.39 -23.39 -0.22
N ALA A 62 15.00 -22.95 0.88
CA ALA A 62 14.92 -23.57 2.19
C ALA A 62 13.82 -22.95 3.04
N TRP A 63 13.41 -23.67 4.09
CA TRP A 63 12.54 -23.13 5.11
C TRP A 63 13.36 -22.42 6.18
N VAL A 64 13.00 -21.17 6.46
CA VAL A 64 13.65 -20.32 7.46
C VAL A 64 12.61 -19.91 8.51
N HIS A 65 12.95 -20.05 9.78
CA HIS A 65 12.14 -19.47 10.86
C HIS A 65 12.49 -18.02 11.03
N ARG A 66 11.46 -17.17 11.16
CA ARG A 66 11.60 -15.73 11.33
C ARG A 66 10.78 -15.26 12.52
N ALA A 67 11.41 -14.47 13.39
CA ALA A 67 10.77 -13.70 14.43
C ALA A 67 10.95 -12.21 14.14
N ASP A 68 9.90 -11.42 14.25
CA ASP A 68 9.91 -9.99 13.95
C ASP A 68 9.11 -9.22 14.97
N VAL A 69 9.69 -8.14 15.51
CA VAL A 69 9.04 -7.23 16.45
C VAL A 69 9.29 -5.80 16.01
N ARG A 70 8.22 -5.05 15.83
CA ARG A 70 8.23 -3.61 15.55
C ARG A 70 7.53 -2.85 16.67
N GLN A 71 8.19 -1.81 17.16
CA GLN A 71 7.65 -0.90 18.19
C GLN A 71 7.71 0.54 17.69
N GLU A 72 6.59 1.26 17.75
CA GLU A 72 6.52 2.69 17.46
C GLU A 72 5.95 3.44 18.68
N PHE A 73 6.57 4.56 19.00
CA PHE A 73 6.07 5.55 19.95
C PHE A 73 5.83 6.85 19.19
N SER A 74 4.66 7.44 19.36
CA SER A 74 4.34 8.75 18.80
C SER A 74 3.72 9.66 19.85
N ALA A 75 4.07 10.95 19.79
CA ALA A 75 3.60 11.95 20.74
C ALA A 75 2.78 13.04 20.01
N PRO A 76 1.50 12.78 19.68
CA PRO A 76 0.67 13.75 18.99
C PRO A 76 0.38 14.97 19.87
N MET A 77 0.55 16.16 19.29
CA MET A 77 0.28 17.45 19.92
C MET A 77 -0.37 18.41 18.93
N ASP A 78 -1.21 19.29 19.43
CA ASP A 78 -1.82 20.34 18.61
C ASP A 78 -1.11 21.68 18.85
N LEU A 79 -0.52 22.24 17.78
CA LEU A 79 0.11 23.54 17.74
C LEU A 79 -0.80 24.51 16.98
N GLY A 80 -1.79 25.03 17.66
CA GLY A 80 -2.85 25.82 17.03
C GLY A 80 -3.64 25.00 16.00
N PRO A 81 -3.69 25.40 14.73
CA PRO A 81 -4.41 24.64 13.70
C PRO A 81 -3.62 23.45 13.14
N VAL A 82 -2.36 23.29 13.54
CA VAL A 82 -1.47 22.24 13.03
C VAL A 82 -1.34 21.13 14.07
N ARG A 83 -1.64 19.91 13.66
CA ARG A 83 -1.34 18.71 14.45
C ARG A 83 0.04 18.22 14.10
N VAL A 84 0.89 18.04 15.09
CA VAL A 84 2.27 17.54 14.96
C VAL A 84 2.41 16.27 15.79
N ALA A 85 3.07 15.26 15.23
CA ALA A 85 3.31 14.00 15.92
C ALA A 85 4.75 13.52 15.65
N PRO A 86 5.72 13.89 16.48
CA PRO A 86 7.03 13.26 16.46
C PRO A 86 6.87 11.77 16.82
N PHE A 87 7.70 10.93 16.21
CA PHE A 87 7.68 9.50 16.45
C PHE A 87 9.08 8.90 16.43
N LEU A 88 9.21 7.80 17.15
CA LEU A 88 10.37 6.91 17.12
C LEU A 88 9.87 5.51 16.80
N VAL A 89 10.54 4.81 15.91
CA VAL A 89 10.22 3.43 15.56
C VAL A 89 11.49 2.59 15.59
N GLY A 90 11.37 1.37 16.11
CA GLY A 90 12.42 0.38 16.08
C GLY A 90 11.86 -0.97 15.63
N ARG A 91 12.68 -1.77 15.01
CA ARG A 91 12.34 -3.11 14.55
C ARG A 91 13.52 -4.05 14.75
N VAL A 92 13.23 -5.23 15.22
CA VAL A 92 14.19 -6.32 15.34
C VAL A 92 13.62 -7.52 14.60
N THR A 93 14.39 -8.02 13.64
CA THR A 93 14.04 -9.22 12.87
C THR A 93 15.16 -10.25 13.06
N ALA A 94 14.81 -11.47 13.42
CA ALA A 94 15.74 -12.57 13.61
C ALA A 94 15.34 -13.76 12.74
N TRP A 95 16.34 -14.42 12.17
CA TRP A 95 16.22 -15.65 11.37
C TRP A 95 17.04 -16.79 11.97
N ASP A 96 16.71 -18.02 11.63
CA ASP A 96 17.52 -19.20 11.95
C ASP A 96 18.56 -19.54 10.86
N ASP A 97 18.83 -18.58 9.95
CA ASP A 97 19.81 -18.63 8.89
C ASP A 97 20.64 -17.34 8.90
N ASP A 98 21.92 -17.41 8.67
CA ASP A 98 22.83 -16.27 8.62
C ASP A 98 23.02 -15.70 7.20
N PHE A 99 22.44 -16.34 6.20
CA PHE A 99 22.52 -15.97 4.78
C PHE A 99 23.93 -15.78 4.22
N SER A 100 24.94 -16.39 4.88
CA SER A 100 26.35 -16.26 4.51
C SER A 100 26.66 -16.69 3.07
N ARG A 101 25.80 -17.51 2.46
CA ARG A 101 25.90 -17.87 1.04
C ARG A 101 25.51 -16.73 0.10
N LEU A 102 24.59 -15.89 0.50
CA LEU A 102 24.17 -14.72 -0.25
C LEU A 102 25.14 -13.55 -0.05
N SER A 103 25.51 -13.31 1.20
CA SER A 103 26.40 -12.22 1.61
C SER A 103 27.52 -12.79 2.51
N PRO A 104 28.65 -13.22 1.94
CA PRO A 104 29.74 -13.88 2.70
C PRO A 104 30.36 -13.01 3.78
N GLU A 105 30.26 -11.69 3.67
CA GLU A 105 30.77 -10.74 4.66
C GLU A 105 29.82 -10.54 5.84
N GLN A 106 28.54 -10.85 5.64
CA GLN A 106 27.48 -10.72 6.62
C GLN A 106 27.24 -12.11 7.27
N THR A 107 27.39 -12.21 8.57
CA THR A 107 27.24 -13.47 9.31
C THR A 107 26.18 -13.36 10.42
N GLU A 108 25.47 -12.23 10.50
CA GLU A 108 24.48 -12.00 11.53
C GLU A 108 23.11 -12.49 11.08
N SER A 109 22.43 -13.20 11.97
CA SER A 109 21.05 -13.67 11.77
C SER A 109 20.00 -12.78 12.45
N VAL A 110 20.41 -11.59 12.91
CA VAL A 110 19.55 -10.61 13.56
C VAL A 110 19.79 -9.25 12.94
N ARG A 111 18.72 -8.63 12.43
CA ARG A 111 18.75 -7.27 11.89
C ARG A 111 18.04 -6.32 12.86
N ILE A 112 18.67 -5.18 13.14
CA ILE A 112 18.11 -4.08 13.88
C ILE A 112 17.91 -2.90 12.92
N TRP A 113 16.68 -2.44 12.82
CA TRP A 113 16.33 -1.25 12.04
C TRP A 113 15.68 -0.22 12.97
N GLY A 114 16.05 1.04 12.85
CA GLY A 114 15.50 2.12 13.65
C GLY A 114 15.25 3.38 12.85
N GLY A 115 14.25 4.15 13.25
CA GLY A 115 13.94 5.42 12.60
C GLY A 115 13.29 6.40 13.55
N LEU A 116 13.49 7.67 13.26
CA LEU A 116 12.86 8.78 13.96
C LEU A 116 12.28 9.76 12.93
N GLY A 117 11.19 10.42 13.30
CA GLY A 117 10.55 11.34 12.36
C GLY A 117 9.49 12.22 12.98
N VAL A 118 8.86 12.99 12.14
CA VAL A 118 7.76 13.87 12.48
C VAL A 118 6.67 13.79 11.41
N ARG A 119 5.42 13.73 11.85
CA ARG A 119 4.23 13.90 11.00
C ARG A 119 3.57 15.21 11.38
N ALA A 120 3.23 16.03 10.40
CA ALA A 120 2.46 17.24 10.62
C ALA A 120 1.31 17.33 9.61
N SER A 121 0.15 17.79 10.05
CA SER A 121 -1.00 18.02 9.18
C SER A 121 -1.85 19.17 9.71
N THR A 122 -2.59 19.79 8.81
CA THR A 122 -3.63 20.75 9.16
C THR A 122 -4.86 20.52 8.29
N ARG A 123 -6.01 21.06 8.72
CA ARG A 123 -7.26 20.91 7.98
C ARG A 123 -7.90 22.27 7.78
N VAL A 124 -8.17 22.59 6.53
CA VAL A 124 -8.93 23.77 6.14
C VAL A 124 -10.21 23.33 5.44
N GLN A 125 -11.31 23.98 5.74
CA GLN A 125 -12.59 23.65 5.10
C GLN A 125 -13.34 24.91 4.65
N ARG A 126 -14.08 24.77 3.55
CA ARG A 126 -14.97 25.79 3.04
C ARG A 126 -16.30 25.17 2.62
N VAL A 127 -17.38 25.86 2.92
CA VAL A 127 -18.74 25.46 2.53
C VAL A 127 -19.23 26.40 1.43
N PHE A 128 -19.81 25.82 0.39
CA PHE A 128 -20.43 26.51 -0.75
C PHE A 128 -21.93 26.17 -0.75
N ASP A 129 -22.74 27.03 -0.15
CA ASP A 129 -24.17 26.78 0.02
C ASP A 129 -24.96 26.87 -1.29
N GLY A 130 -24.44 27.61 -2.27
CA GLY A 130 -25.09 27.81 -3.56
C GLY A 130 -24.88 26.72 -4.60
N VAL A 131 -24.01 25.73 -4.32
CA VAL A 131 -23.71 24.67 -5.28
C VAL A 131 -24.84 23.64 -5.27
N ARG A 132 -25.52 23.51 -6.42
CA ARG A 132 -26.57 22.51 -6.66
C ARG A 132 -26.43 21.92 -8.06
N SER A 133 -26.58 20.61 -8.18
CA SER A 133 -26.57 19.91 -9.46
C SER A 133 -27.46 18.69 -9.39
N MET A 134 -28.47 18.63 -10.23
CA MET A 134 -29.29 17.41 -10.35
C MET A 134 -28.55 16.28 -11.03
N LEU A 135 -27.68 16.59 -12.01
CA LEU A 135 -26.90 15.57 -12.73
C LEU A 135 -25.90 14.85 -11.84
N LEU A 136 -25.26 15.55 -10.93
CA LEU A 136 -24.25 15.02 -10.01
C LEU A 136 -24.81 14.74 -8.61
N ASP A 137 -26.12 14.93 -8.42
CA ASP A 137 -26.82 14.76 -7.14
C ASP A 137 -26.10 15.54 -6.01
N LEU A 138 -25.87 16.85 -6.25
CA LEU A 138 -25.23 17.75 -5.30
C LEU A 138 -26.26 18.72 -4.70
N ASP A 139 -26.25 18.81 -3.36
CA ASP A 139 -26.94 19.87 -2.60
C ASP A 139 -25.96 20.38 -1.55
N ARG A 140 -25.49 21.62 -1.75
CA ARG A 140 -24.37 22.23 -1.05
C ARG A 140 -23.06 21.43 -1.22
N LEU A 141 -21.93 22.09 -1.16
CA LEU A 141 -20.63 21.45 -1.27
C LEU A 141 -19.74 21.91 -0.12
N ARG A 142 -19.24 20.96 0.66
CA ARG A 142 -18.18 21.19 1.62
C ARG A 142 -16.87 20.66 1.03
N TRP A 143 -15.90 21.55 0.88
CA TRP A 143 -14.57 21.22 0.47
C TRP A 143 -13.63 21.26 1.67
N THR A 144 -12.95 20.17 1.92
CA THR A 144 -11.93 20.02 2.97
C THR A 144 -10.59 19.75 2.31
N ILE A 145 -9.58 20.54 2.66
CA ILE A 145 -8.20 20.39 2.24
C ILE A 145 -7.38 20.00 3.48
N GLU A 146 -6.59 18.93 3.36
CA GLU A 146 -5.72 18.46 4.43
C GLU A 146 -4.29 18.27 3.87
N PRO A 147 -3.46 19.32 3.90
CA PRO A 147 -2.04 19.18 3.64
C PRO A 147 -1.36 18.46 4.79
N SER A 148 -0.39 17.63 4.46
CA SER A 148 0.40 16.86 5.43
C SER A 148 1.85 16.76 4.99
N VAL A 149 2.74 16.61 5.96
CA VAL A 149 4.14 16.28 5.73
C VAL A 149 4.55 15.19 6.72
N THR A 150 5.31 14.21 6.22
CA THR A 150 6.03 13.25 7.04
C THR A 150 7.49 13.31 6.65
N ALA A 151 8.36 13.53 7.63
CA ALA A 151 9.80 13.45 7.44
C ALA A 151 10.36 12.41 8.41
N MET A 152 11.23 11.53 7.92
CA MET A 152 11.81 10.45 8.69
C MET A 152 13.27 10.24 8.29
N TYR A 153 14.10 9.87 9.26
CA TYR A 153 15.42 9.33 9.05
C TYR A 153 15.50 7.95 9.68
N SER A 154 16.10 7.00 8.97
CA SER A 154 16.23 5.62 9.45
C SER A 154 17.55 5.00 9.05
N GLU A 155 17.99 4.04 9.86
CA GLU A 155 19.19 3.24 9.65
C GLU A 155 18.94 1.77 10.00
N ALA A 156 19.78 0.91 9.45
CA ALA A 156 19.83 -0.51 9.77
C ALA A 156 21.29 -0.95 9.89
N ASP A 157 21.53 -1.93 10.74
CA ASP A 157 22.85 -2.58 10.88
C ASP A 157 23.20 -3.49 9.71
N ILE A 158 22.19 -4.13 9.10
CA ILE A 158 22.32 -4.99 7.93
C ILE A 158 21.58 -4.33 6.76
N ASP A 159 22.25 -4.16 5.62
CA ASP A 159 21.64 -3.65 4.40
C ASP A 159 20.53 -4.60 3.93
N GLN A 160 19.47 -4.04 3.36
CA GLN A 160 18.38 -4.84 2.82
C GLN A 160 18.81 -5.78 1.68
N ARG A 161 19.92 -5.49 0.99
CA ARG A 161 20.48 -6.30 -0.10
C ARG A 161 21.19 -7.55 0.41
N GLU A 162 21.56 -7.59 1.69
CA GLU A 162 22.27 -8.69 2.32
C GLU A 162 21.36 -9.76 2.89
N VAL A 163 20.05 -9.50 2.91
CA VAL A 163 19.03 -10.45 3.39
C VAL A 163 18.00 -10.76 2.31
N PRO A 164 17.61 -12.04 2.16
CA PRO A 164 16.55 -12.40 1.23
C PRO A 164 15.22 -11.77 1.65
N GLU A 165 14.49 -11.25 0.67
CA GLU A 165 13.18 -10.68 0.93
C GLU A 165 12.10 -11.75 0.93
N PHE A 166 11.64 -12.15 2.12
CA PHE A 166 10.48 -13.02 2.30
C PHE A 166 9.16 -12.22 2.37
N ASP A 167 9.20 -11.02 2.94
CA ASP A 167 8.06 -10.12 3.11
C ASP A 167 8.56 -8.69 3.04
N SER A 168 8.16 -7.99 1.99
CA SER A 168 8.58 -6.60 1.76
C SER A 168 8.31 -5.65 2.92
N SER A 169 7.30 -5.94 3.74
CA SER A 169 7.00 -5.13 4.93
C SER A 169 7.95 -5.40 6.10
N VAL A 170 8.88 -6.33 5.97
CA VAL A 170 9.83 -6.73 7.01
C VAL A 170 11.28 -6.54 6.56
N GLU A 171 11.65 -7.16 5.45
CA GLU A 171 13.03 -7.14 4.98
C GLU A 171 13.38 -5.89 4.19
N SER A 172 12.42 -5.36 3.41
CA SER A 172 12.68 -4.23 2.52
C SER A 172 12.26 -2.90 3.17
N LEU A 173 12.98 -2.45 4.19
CA LEU A 173 12.73 -1.18 4.85
C LEU A 173 13.63 -0.09 4.30
N ALA A 174 13.09 1.11 4.11
CA ALA A 174 13.86 2.27 3.69
C ALA A 174 14.90 2.64 4.75
N THR A 175 16.08 3.07 4.29
CA THR A 175 17.14 3.67 5.09
C THR A 175 17.47 5.05 4.53
N GLY A 176 18.08 5.92 5.35
CA GLY A 176 18.32 7.31 4.99
C GLY A 176 17.14 8.23 5.31
N ALA A 177 17.16 9.44 4.74
CA ALA A 177 16.10 10.42 4.93
C ALA A 177 14.98 10.22 3.90
N THR A 178 13.74 10.26 4.37
CA THR A 178 12.54 10.20 3.52
C THR A 178 11.59 11.34 3.87
N VAL A 179 11.07 12.01 2.87
CA VAL A 179 10.05 13.06 3.01
C VAL A 179 8.84 12.71 2.16
N GLU A 180 7.67 12.71 2.75
CA GLU A 180 6.38 12.61 2.07
C GLU A 180 5.62 13.93 2.24
N LEU A 181 5.22 14.55 1.13
CA LEU A 181 4.29 15.68 1.11
C LEU A 181 2.94 15.19 0.61
N GLY A 182 1.92 15.35 1.44
CA GLY A 182 0.56 14.90 1.13
C GLY A 182 -0.41 16.07 0.98
N LEU A 183 -1.33 15.95 0.04
CA LEU A 183 -2.45 16.86 -0.13
C LEU A 183 -3.73 16.06 -0.36
N ARG A 184 -4.57 16.00 0.66
CA ARG A 184 -5.88 15.35 0.56
C ARG A 184 -6.97 16.40 0.37
N ASN A 185 -7.80 16.18 -0.66
CA ASN A 185 -9.00 16.96 -0.92
C ASN A 185 -10.23 16.08 -0.79
N VAL A 186 -11.21 16.51 0.00
CA VAL A 186 -12.48 15.80 0.16
C VAL A 186 -13.62 16.77 -0.13
N PHE A 187 -14.44 16.40 -1.10
CA PHE A 187 -15.66 17.11 -1.47
C PHE A 187 -16.87 16.34 -0.96
N GLN A 188 -17.66 16.97 -0.11
CA GLN A 188 -18.84 16.36 0.52
C GLN A 188 -20.09 17.13 0.15
N THR A 189 -21.15 16.41 -0.07
CA THR A 189 -22.49 16.96 -0.34
C THR A 189 -23.53 16.32 0.56
N HIS A 190 -24.74 16.86 0.55
CA HIS A 190 -25.89 16.24 1.17
C HIS A 190 -26.70 15.48 0.11
N ARG A 191 -27.03 14.23 0.39
CA ARG A 191 -27.89 13.38 -0.44
C ARG A 191 -29.02 12.81 0.40
N GLY A 192 -30.15 12.56 -0.26
CA GLY A 192 -31.38 12.06 0.35
C GLY A 192 -32.49 13.14 0.40
N GLY A 193 -33.74 12.71 0.50
CA GLY A 193 -34.90 13.60 0.61
C GLY A 193 -35.07 14.19 2.01
N PRO A 194 -36.12 15.02 2.21
CA PRO A 194 -36.44 15.60 3.50
C PRO A 194 -36.54 14.54 4.61
N GLY A 195 -35.84 14.79 5.74
CA GLY A 195 -35.79 13.87 6.88
C GLY A 195 -34.85 12.65 6.69
N ARG A 196 -34.22 12.49 5.52
CA ARG A 196 -33.27 11.41 5.21
C ARG A 196 -31.91 11.92 4.67
N SER A 197 -31.69 13.24 4.80
CA SER A 197 -30.46 13.88 4.32
C SER A 197 -29.24 13.31 5.07
N ARG A 198 -28.22 12.93 4.31
CA ARG A 198 -26.94 12.43 4.84
C ARG A 198 -25.76 13.10 4.14
N SER A 199 -24.69 13.34 4.87
CA SER A 199 -23.43 13.81 4.27
C SER A 199 -22.74 12.65 3.56
N VAL A 200 -22.30 12.90 2.31
CA VAL A 200 -21.65 11.91 1.45
C VAL A 200 -20.39 12.50 0.85
N ASP A 201 -19.27 11.79 0.97
CA ASP A 201 -18.05 12.12 0.23
C ASP A 201 -18.27 11.81 -1.25
N VAL A 202 -18.37 12.84 -2.07
CA VAL A 202 -18.61 12.72 -3.51
C VAL A 202 -17.32 12.46 -4.23
N LEU A 203 -16.27 13.26 -3.93
CA LEU A 203 -14.96 13.13 -4.54
C LEU A 203 -13.88 13.22 -3.46
N ARG A 204 -12.97 12.29 -3.50
CA ARG A 204 -11.75 12.28 -2.68
C ARG A 204 -10.56 12.19 -3.60
N LEU A 205 -9.64 13.14 -3.46
CA LEU A 205 -8.35 13.15 -4.15
C LEU A 205 -7.24 13.13 -3.10
N ASP A 206 -6.28 12.25 -3.24
CA ASP A 206 -5.10 12.16 -2.36
C ASP A 206 -3.87 12.17 -3.26
N THR A 207 -3.05 13.24 -3.14
CA THR A 207 -1.82 13.42 -3.90
C THR A 207 -0.67 13.33 -2.92
N ARG A 208 0.36 12.53 -3.23
CA ARG A 208 1.56 12.39 -2.42
C ARG A 208 2.79 12.48 -3.29
N LEU A 209 3.73 13.31 -2.86
CA LEU A 209 5.09 13.35 -3.37
C LEU A 209 5.99 12.72 -2.32
N VAL A 210 6.74 11.70 -2.70
CA VAL A 210 7.73 11.04 -1.85
C VAL A 210 9.09 11.26 -2.45
N THR A 211 10.06 11.65 -1.62
CA THR A 211 11.46 11.79 -2.01
C THR A 211 12.36 11.28 -0.89
N GLY A 212 13.50 10.75 -1.23
CA GLY A 212 14.45 10.19 -0.27
C GLY A 212 15.90 10.40 -0.68
N SER A 213 16.80 10.43 0.33
CA SER A 213 18.24 10.61 0.15
C SER A 213 19.04 9.33 0.28
N GLY A 214 18.39 8.21 0.62
CA GLY A 214 19.07 6.92 0.78
C GLY A 214 19.38 6.27 -0.57
N ASP A 215 20.19 5.21 -0.54
CA ASP A 215 20.30 4.26 -1.64
C ASP A 215 18.97 3.48 -1.74
N LEU A 216 17.96 4.22 -2.18
CA LEU A 216 16.67 3.61 -2.53
C LEU A 216 16.96 2.62 -3.64
N TYR A 217 16.51 1.39 -3.46
CA TYR A 217 16.75 0.31 -4.41
C TYR A 217 16.00 0.63 -5.71
N ARG A 218 16.63 1.43 -6.56
CA ARG A 218 16.07 1.95 -7.83
C ARG A 218 15.76 0.84 -8.83
N GLU A 219 16.29 -0.37 -8.60
CA GLU A 219 16.06 -1.54 -9.44
C GLU A 219 14.85 -2.37 -8.99
N SER A 220 14.13 -1.97 -7.96
CA SER A 220 12.92 -2.69 -7.54
C SER A 220 11.83 -2.53 -8.59
N VAL A 221 11.52 -3.63 -9.24
CA VAL A 221 10.56 -3.76 -10.33
C VAL A 221 9.13 -3.48 -9.94
N VAL A 222 8.81 -3.65 -8.68
CA VAL A 222 7.49 -3.36 -8.14
C VAL A 222 7.64 -2.19 -7.21
N PRO A 223 7.31 -0.97 -7.66
CA PRO A 223 7.29 0.17 -6.78
C PRO A 223 6.39 -0.14 -5.60
N ARG A 224 6.96 -0.18 -4.40
CA ARG A 224 6.23 -0.54 -3.19
C ARG A 224 5.64 0.70 -2.58
N PHE A 225 4.54 1.13 -3.14
CA PHE A 225 3.82 2.33 -2.76
C PHE A 225 2.92 2.09 -1.56
N ILE A 226 3.49 1.76 -0.44
CA ILE A 226 2.73 1.64 0.80
C ILE A 226 2.78 2.98 1.50
N GLY A 227 1.92 3.89 1.06
CA GLY A 227 1.92 5.27 1.47
C GLY A 227 1.41 5.58 2.87
N TRP A 228 1.31 4.62 3.79
CA TRP A 228 0.90 4.90 5.16
C TRP A 228 2.02 4.77 6.20
N ARG A 229 3.12 4.12 5.81
CA ARG A 229 4.35 4.02 6.62
C ARG A 229 5.52 4.48 5.78
N PRO A 230 6.23 5.56 6.16
CA PRO A 230 7.36 6.07 5.38
C PRO A 230 8.50 5.07 5.25
N GLU A 231 8.71 4.21 6.25
CA GLU A 231 9.71 3.16 6.20
C GLU A 231 9.51 2.11 5.10
N LEU A 232 8.31 2.08 4.52
CA LEU A 232 7.97 1.18 3.41
C LEU A 232 8.01 1.87 2.05
N SER A 233 8.33 3.16 2.00
CA SER A 233 8.46 3.94 0.77
C SER A 233 9.83 3.72 0.15
N GLN A 234 10.01 2.61 -0.55
CA GLN A 234 11.28 2.22 -1.16
C GLN A 234 11.37 2.48 -2.65
N ALA A 235 10.30 2.86 -3.27
CA ALA A 235 10.37 3.38 -4.62
C ALA A 235 11.22 4.65 -4.63
N GLY A 236 11.95 4.92 -5.68
CA GLY A 236 12.64 6.17 -5.91
C GLY A 236 11.71 7.38 -5.73
N ASP A 237 12.13 8.53 -6.10
CA ASP A 237 11.32 9.73 -6.03
C ASP A 237 10.07 9.57 -6.90
N HIS A 238 8.89 9.73 -6.32
CA HIS A 238 7.65 9.48 -7.05
C HIS A 238 6.48 10.37 -6.62
N VAL A 239 5.53 10.55 -7.52
CA VAL A 239 4.23 11.15 -7.24
C VAL A 239 3.16 10.07 -7.32
N ARG A 240 2.39 9.92 -6.25
CA ARG A 240 1.20 9.07 -6.22
C ARG A 240 -0.06 9.93 -6.19
N GLN A 241 -1.00 9.61 -7.07
CA GLN A 241 -2.32 10.20 -7.10
C GLN A 241 -3.37 9.12 -6.95
N THR A 242 -4.30 9.27 -6.01
CA THR A 242 -5.51 8.45 -5.93
C THR A 242 -6.76 9.32 -6.01
N ALA A 243 -7.78 8.82 -6.68
CA ALA A 243 -9.07 9.45 -6.79
C ALA A 243 -10.19 8.44 -6.52
N ALA A 244 -11.19 8.84 -5.75
CA ALA A 244 -12.41 8.08 -5.54
C ALA A 244 -13.61 9.01 -5.74
N TRP A 245 -14.40 8.73 -6.75
CA TRP A 245 -15.57 9.52 -7.11
C TRP A 245 -16.85 8.71 -6.96
N ARG A 246 -17.71 9.10 -6.04
CA ARG A 246 -19.06 8.55 -5.90
C ARG A 246 -20.01 9.33 -6.79
N VAL A 247 -20.16 8.87 -8.03
CA VAL A 247 -21.00 9.48 -9.05
C VAL A 247 -22.45 9.53 -8.59
N SER A 248 -22.94 8.42 -8.04
CA SER A 248 -24.28 8.29 -7.45
C SER A 248 -24.22 7.38 -6.21
N ASP A 249 -25.36 7.10 -5.61
CA ASP A 249 -25.44 6.11 -4.53
C ASP A 249 -25.16 4.68 -5.01
N SER A 250 -25.32 4.44 -6.31
CA SER A 250 -25.13 3.12 -6.93
C SER A 250 -23.82 2.99 -7.69
N VAL A 251 -23.18 4.09 -8.13
CA VAL A 251 -22.00 4.08 -8.98
C VAL A 251 -20.85 4.82 -8.32
N ALA A 252 -19.71 4.15 -8.22
CA ALA A 252 -18.46 4.77 -7.80
C ALA A 252 -17.32 4.41 -8.77
N MET A 253 -16.44 5.37 -8.98
CA MET A 253 -15.23 5.25 -9.79
C MET A 253 -13.99 5.45 -8.92
N THR A 254 -12.92 4.74 -9.23
CA THR A 254 -11.62 4.91 -8.59
C THR A 254 -10.55 5.03 -9.66
N ALA A 255 -9.54 5.82 -9.38
CA ALA A 255 -8.34 5.90 -10.21
C ALA A 255 -7.11 5.99 -9.30
N GLU A 256 -6.03 5.36 -9.71
CA GLU A 256 -4.73 5.44 -9.08
C GLU A 256 -3.66 5.59 -10.15
N GLY A 257 -2.69 6.45 -9.90
CA GLY A 257 -1.50 6.60 -10.72
C GLY A 257 -0.28 6.78 -9.85
N VAL A 258 0.84 6.23 -10.26
CA VAL A 258 2.15 6.44 -9.65
C VAL A 258 3.13 6.78 -10.76
N TYR A 259 3.64 7.99 -10.68
CA TYR A 259 4.62 8.52 -11.60
C TYR A 259 5.99 8.48 -10.95
N ASP A 260 6.91 7.73 -11.53
CA ASP A 260 8.30 7.66 -11.13
C ASP A 260 9.03 8.88 -11.68
N LEU A 261 9.66 9.67 -10.79
CA LEU A 261 10.36 10.91 -11.16
C LEU A 261 11.81 10.64 -11.61
N ASP A 262 12.38 9.50 -11.22
CA ASP A 262 13.73 9.11 -11.60
C ASP A 262 13.75 8.52 -13.01
N GLU A 263 12.77 7.68 -13.33
CA GLU A 263 12.64 7.01 -14.64
C GLU A 263 11.76 7.79 -15.63
N ASP A 264 11.12 8.88 -15.19
CA ASP A 264 10.23 9.75 -15.99
C ASP A 264 9.09 8.96 -16.67
N LEU A 265 8.45 8.06 -15.94
CA LEU A 265 7.39 7.18 -16.46
C LEU A 265 6.23 6.95 -15.49
N LEU A 266 5.08 6.58 -16.04
CA LEU A 266 3.91 6.15 -15.26
C LEU A 266 4.08 4.67 -14.87
N ALA A 267 4.75 4.43 -13.74
CA ALA A 267 5.13 3.09 -13.28
C ALA A 267 3.92 2.19 -13.00
N ARG A 268 2.82 2.80 -12.52
CA ARG A 268 1.57 2.10 -12.24
C ARG A 268 0.38 2.97 -12.55
N SER A 269 -0.64 2.38 -13.14
CA SER A 269 -1.97 3.00 -13.23
C SER A 269 -3.07 1.97 -12.99
N ALA A 270 -4.16 2.41 -12.36
CA ALA A 270 -5.36 1.61 -12.20
C ALA A 270 -6.61 2.49 -12.35
N PHE A 271 -7.65 1.93 -12.94
CA PHE A 271 -8.95 2.55 -13.06
C PHE A 271 -10.04 1.54 -12.76
N GLY A 272 -10.96 1.89 -11.88
CA GLY A 272 -12.03 1.00 -11.46
C GLY A 272 -13.41 1.66 -11.48
N VAL A 273 -14.42 0.84 -11.78
CA VAL A 273 -15.82 1.22 -11.69
C VAL A 273 -16.57 0.17 -10.87
N SER A 274 -17.34 0.60 -9.90
CA SER A 274 -18.20 -0.30 -9.13
C SER A 274 -19.66 0.14 -9.22
N VAL A 275 -20.56 -0.85 -9.37
CA VAL A 275 -22.01 -0.66 -9.47
C VAL A 275 -22.70 -1.48 -8.40
N THR A 276 -23.49 -0.82 -7.55
CA THR A 276 -24.38 -1.46 -6.59
C THR A 276 -25.74 -1.60 -7.23
N HIS A 277 -26.09 -2.81 -7.71
CA HIS A 277 -27.35 -3.08 -8.39
C HIS A 277 -28.53 -3.21 -7.40
N SER A 278 -28.23 -3.72 -6.21
CA SER A 278 -29.19 -3.88 -5.12
C SER A 278 -28.45 -3.95 -3.79
N PRO A 279 -29.12 -3.92 -2.64
CA PRO A 279 -28.48 -4.14 -1.34
C PRO A 279 -27.75 -5.51 -1.22
N LEU A 280 -28.04 -6.44 -2.13
CA LEU A 280 -27.46 -7.80 -2.13
C LEU A 280 -26.35 -7.97 -3.16
N LEU A 281 -26.36 -7.21 -4.28
CA LEU A 281 -25.46 -7.42 -5.42
C LEU A 281 -24.69 -6.15 -5.74
N ARG A 282 -23.35 -6.28 -5.73
CA ARG A 282 -22.40 -5.27 -6.22
C ARG A 282 -21.47 -5.92 -7.23
N THR A 283 -21.20 -5.24 -8.32
CA THR A 283 -20.18 -5.62 -9.29
C THR A 283 -19.11 -4.54 -9.38
N TYR A 284 -17.91 -4.91 -9.79
CA TYR A 284 -16.88 -3.96 -10.15
C TYR A 284 -16.04 -4.47 -11.32
N LEU A 285 -15.42 -3.53 -12.00
CA LEU A 285 -14.45 -3.73 -13.07
C LEU A 285 -13.24 -2.87 -12.72
N GLU A 286 -12.05 -3.44 -12.76
CA GLU A 286 -10.79 -2.71 -12.59
C GLU A 286 -9.82 -3.08 -13.71
N TYR A 287 -9.26 -2.07 -14.36
CA TYR A 287 -8.10 -2.20 -15.24
C TYR A 287 -6.87 -1.72 -14.49
N ARG A 288 -5.78 -2.47 -14.59
CA ARG A 288 -4.50 -2.13 -13.95
C ARG A 288 -3.34 -2.38 -14.92
N ARG A 289 -2.45 -1.41 -15.01
CA ARG A 289 -1.19 -1.51 -15.73
C ARG A 289 -0.01 -1.34 -14.79
N LEU A 290 0.99 -2.21 -14.93
CA LEU A 290 2.28 -2.14 -14.27
C LEU A 290 3.35 -2.05 -15.36
N ASP A 291 4.05 -0.93 -15.45
CA ASP A 291 4.99 -0.69 -16.55
C ASP A 291 6.20 -1.61 -16.48
N ALA A 292 6.83 -1.73 -15.31
CA ALA A 292 8.03 -2.51 -15.10
C ALA A 292 7.91 -3.98 -15.54
N SER A 293 6.76 -4.61 -15.29
CA SER A 293 6.48 -5.99 -15.72
C SER A 293 5.69 -6.07 -17.02
N GLU A 294 5.34 -4.91 -17.61
CA GLU A 294 4.46 -4.80 -18.78
C GLU A 294 3.11 -5.53 -18.63
N ASN A 295 2.64 -5.70 -17.40
CA ASN A 295 1.37 -6.39 -17.14
C ASN A 295 0.18 -5.45 -17.33
N GLU A 296 -0.82 -5.93 -18.06
CA GLU A 296 -2.11 -5.28 -18.24
C GLU A 296 -3.21 -6.20 -17.75
N LEU A 297 -3.75 -5.91 -16.58
CA LEU A 297 -4.68 -6.79 -15.88
C LEU A 297 -6.10 -6.21 -15.91
N LEU A 298 -7.06 -7.06 -16.21
CA LEU A 298 -8.48 -6.77 -16.07
C LEU A 298 -9.06 -7.66 -14.95
N GLU A 299 -9.56 -7.03 -13.90
CA GLU A 299 -10.24 -7.73 -12.80
C GLU A 299 -11.74 -7.41 -12.84
N LEU A 300 -12.57 -8.45 -12.90
CA LEU A 300 -14.00 -8.37 -12.67
C LEU A 300 -14.31 -8.81 -11.24
N GLY A 301 -15.34 -8.27 -10.62
CA GLY A 301 -15.73 -8.68 -9.29
C GLY A 301 -17.24 -8.75 -9.12
N TRP A 302 -17.70 -9.80 -8.47
CA TRP A 302 -19.10 -9.98 -8.07
C TRP A 302 -19.14 -10.22 -6.56
N GLN A 303 -19.74 -9.30 -5.85
CA GLN A 303 -20.02 -9.43 -4.43
C GLN A 303 -21.51 -9.68 -4.25
N TYR A 304 -21.87 -10.81 -3.67
CA TYR A 304 -23.24 -11.17 -3.37
C TYR A 304 -23.43 -11.44 -1.87
N ARG A 305 -24.44 -10.83 -1.27
CA ARG A 305 -24.84 -11.10 0.11
C ARG A 305 -25.86 -12.22 0.12
N LEU A 306 -25.41 -13.42 0.50
CA LEU A 306 -26.26 -14.61 0.61
C LEU A 306 -27.28 -14.50 1.75
N SER A 307 -26.87 -13.86 2.86
CA SER A 307 -27.70 -13.62 4.04
C SER A 307 -27.19 -12.40 4.80
N PRO A 308 -27.86 -11.91 5.85
CA PRO A 308 -27.31 -10.87 6.73
C PRO A 308 -25.92 -11.22 7.29
N THR A 309 -25.63 -12.52 7.43
CA THR A 309 -24.40 -13.06 8.03
C THR A 309 -23.33 -13.40 7.00
N TYR A 310 -23.69 -13.84 5.79
CA TYR A 310 -22.74 -14.33 4.80
C TYR A 310 -22.69 -13.48 3.54
N SER A 311 -21.50 -13.22 3.04
CA SER A 311 -21.27 -12.65 1.70
C SER A 311 -20.19 -13.44 0.97
N VAL A 312 -20.34 -13.52 -0.34
CA VAL A 312 -19.39 -14.15 -1.27
C VAL A 312 -18.87 -13.07 -2.22
N LEU A 313 -17.58 -13.09 -2.46
CA LEU A 313 -16.91 -12.25 -3.45
C LEU A 313 -16.11 -13.15 -4.38
N VAL A 314 -16.35 -13.05 -5.68
CA VAL A 314 -15.62 -13.76 -6.74
C VAL A 314 -14.88 -12.74 -7.57
N ARG A 315 -13.58 -12.95 -7.81
CA ARG A 315 -12.70 -12.04 -8.56
C ARG A 315 -11.83 -12.81 -9.55
N PRO A 316 -12.27 -13.03 -10.78
CA PRO A 316 -11.41 -13.44 -11.88
C PRO A 316 -10.52 -12.28 -12.32
N THR A 317 -9.27 -12.59 -12.63
CA THR A 317 -8.26 -11.67 -13.16
C THR A 317 -7.74 -12.20 -14.49
N TRP A 318 -7.76 -11.38 -15.50
CA TRP A 318 -7.29 -11.65 -16.86
C TRP A 318 -6.07 -10.79 -17.16
N ASP A 319 -5.06 -11.37 -17.82
CA ASP A 319 -3.95 -10.62 -18.37
C ASP A 319 -4.24 -10.34 -19.85
N LEU A 320 -4.44 -9.06 -20.17
CA LEU A 320 -4.84 -8.63 -21.53
C LEU A 320 -3.67 -8.71 -22.53
N LYS A 321 -2.43 -8.71 -22.03
CA LYS A 321 -1.25 -8.74 -22.89
C LYS A 321 -0.95 -10.16 -23.37
N THR A 322 -1.05 -11.13 -22.48
CA THR A 322 -0.81 -12.55 -22.80
C THR A 322 -2.08 -13.28 -23.21
N ASP A 323 -3.24 -12.62 -23.10
CA ASP A 323 -4.58 -13.20 -23.28
C ASP A 323 -4.83 -14.42 -22.39
N ASP A 324 -4.22 -14.39 -21.19
CA ASP A 324 -4.25 -15.50 -20.23
C ASP A 324 -5.11 -15.19 -19.02
N PHE A 325 -5.80 -16.22 -18.57
CA PHE A 325 -6.51 -16.21 -17.30
C PHE A 325 -5.52 -16.43 -16.15
N ARG A 326 -5.33 -15.42 -15.29
CA ARG A 326 -4.30 -15.46 -14.23
C ARG A 326 -4.78 -16.11 -12.94
N ALA A 327 -5.95 -15.75 -12.47
CA ALA A 327 -6.45 -16.24 -11.19
C ALA A 327 -7.95 -16.05 -11.01
N VAL A 328 -8.55 -16.86 -10.15
CA VAL A 328 -9.86 -16.59 -9.52
C VAL A 328 -9.66 -16.54 -8.02
N ASN A 329 -10.01 -15.42 -7.43
CA ASN A 329 -10.07 -15.30 -5.98
C ASN A 329 -11.52 -15.46 -5.50
N LEU A 330 -11.77 -16.41 -4.61
CA LEU A 330 -13.03 -16.62 -3.93
C LEU A 330 -12.89 -16.25 -2.47
N THR A 331 -13.68 -15.30 -2.00
CA THR A 331 -13.71 -14.91 -0.59
C THR A 331 -15.12 -15.11 -0.03
N VAL A 332 -15.24 -15.91 1.01
CA VAL A 332 -16.46 -16.05 1.78
C VAL A 332 -16.29 -15.36 3.13
N THR A 333 -17.11 -14.36 3.39
CA THR A 333 -17.05 -13.59 4.64
C THR A 333 -18.26 -13.92 5.49
N ARG A 334 -18.03 -14.30 6.75
CA ARG A 334 -19.06 -14.42 7.78
C ARG A 334 -18.96 -13.24 8.75
N ARG A 335 -20.07 -12.56 8.95
CA ARG A 335 -20.22 -11.56 10.02
C ARG A 335 -20.76 -12.26 11.27
N PHE A 336 -20.03 -12.15 12.36
CA PHE A 336 -20.55 -12.55 13.66
C PHE A 336 -21.39 -11.40 14.21
N PRO A 337 -22.54 -11.67 14.87
CA PRO A 337 -23.23 -10.63 15.61
C PRO A 337 -22.29 -10.10 16.69
N ASP A 338 -22.31 -8.77 16.86
CA ASP A 338 -21.58 -8.15 17.97
C ASP A 338 -22.12 -8.76 19.26
N VAL A 339 -21.23 -9.42 20.03
CA VAL A 339 -21.55 -9.88 21.39
C VAL A 339 -21.38 -8.64 22.26
N ASN A 340 -22.52 -8.02 22.63
CA ASN A 340 -22.56 -6.96 23.62
C ASN A 340 -22.31 -7.53 25.02
#